data_831e73dc0d307803d2ccb1f7b8e4ab3a
#
_entry.id   831e73dc0d307803d2ccb1f7b8e4ab3a
#
_cell.length_a   1.000
_cell.length_b   1.000
_cell.length_c   1.000
_cell.angle_alpha   90.00
_cell.angle_beta   90.00
_cell.angle_gamma   90.00
#
_symmetry.space_group_name_H-M   'P 1'
#
loop_
_entity.id
_entity.type
_entity.pdbx_description
1 polymer ?
#
loop_
_entity_poly.entity_id
_entity_poly.type
_entity_poly.pdbx_seq_one_letter_code
_entity_poly.pdbx_strand_id
1 'polypeptide(L)'
;MEMVNATKSISGTGDEPGTNKGAIMQEGNIKYEELLSYTEKVLGKLGYPKEQAQVTAWSLVEADARGVPSHGVGRLPFYESNIKSKFVFPDAKLEVVHETPLSLTVDGHNGIGPYLAEYTMNRVIEKAKGVGAGFGALRNSSHFGMAALWAEMATVEGFIGMSFTNTRICSVVTFGKERILGTNPICFAIPSAGKTPFILDMATTTTAHGKVEVYERRNKPMVAS
;
A
#
# COMPACT_ATOMS: atom_id res chain seq x y z
N MET A 1 -19.13 12.34 -8.33
CA MET A 1 -19.43 10.92 -7.98
C MET A 1 -18.46 10.09 -8.77
N GLU A 2 -17.34 9.77 -8.14
CA GLU A 2 -16.24 9.05 -8.81
C GLU A 2 -16.51 7.55 -8.82
N MET A 3 -16.25 6.92 -9.96
CA MET A 3 -16.36 5.47 -10.17
C MET A 3 -14.99 4.84 -10.16
N VAL A 4 -14.80 3.83 -9.35
CA VAL A 4 -13.54 3.09 -9.25
C VAL A 4 -13.62 1.79 -10.05
N ASN A 5 -12.57 1.49 -10.82
CA ASN A 5 -12.47 0.26 -11.60
C ASN A 5 -12.06 -0.88 -10.68
N ALA A 6 -13.00 -1.75 -10.31
CA ALA A 6 -12.73 -2.89 -9.44
C ALA A 6 -12.95 -4.22 -10.16
N THR A 7 -12.11 -5.18 -9.85
CA THR A 7 -12.18 -6.53 -10.42
C THR A 7 -12.99 -7.45 -9.50
N LYS A 8 -14.17 -7.89 -9.94
CA LYS A 8 -15.03 -8.79 -9.19
C LYS A 8 -14.79 -10.24 -9.61
N SER A 9 -14.43 -11.10 -8.67
CA SER A 9 -14.41 -12.55 -8.88
C SER A 9 -15.81 -13.11 -8.68
N ILE A 10 -16.40 -13.71 -9.71
CA ILE A 10 -17.66 -14.45 -9.62
C ILE A 10 -17.32 -15.95 -9.60
N SER A 11 -17.55 -16.61 -8.46
CA SER A 11 -17.54 -18.06 -8.37
C SER A 11 -18.84 -18.59 -8.95
N GLY A 12 -18.78 -19.22 -10.12
CA GLY A 12 -19.88 -20.00 -10.64
C GLY A 12 -20.04 -21.30 -9.84
N THR A 13 -21.24 -21.54 -9.30
CA THR A 13 -21.60 -22.82 -8.70
C THR A 13 -21.76 -23.88 -9.78
N GLY A 14 -20.86 -24.83 -9.79
CA GLY A 14 -20.94 -26.02 -10.65
C GLY A 14 -20.05 -27.10 -10.08
N ASP A 15 -20.63 -28.10 -9.42
CA ASP A 15 -19.97 -29.28 -8.88
C ASP A 15 -19.33 -30.11 -10.00
N GLU A 16 -18.01 -30.15 -10.06
CA GLU A 16 -17.18 -31.27 -10.57
C GLU A 16 -15.77 -31.15 -10.00
N PRO A 17 -15.15 -32.19 -9.47
CA PRO A 17 -13.79 -32.13 -8.92
C PRO A 17 -12.76 -32.29 -10.03
N GLY A 18 -11.96 -31.26 -10.26
CA GLY A 18 -10.73 -31.38 -11.00
C GLY A 18 -10.62 -30.63 -12.32
N THR A 19 -10.70 -29.31 -12.28
CA THR A 19 -9.91 -28.38 -13.12
C THR A 19 -10.17 -26.97 -12.59
N ASN A 20 -9.15 -26.33 -12.08
CA ASN A 20 -9.19 -24.92 -11.71
C ASN A 20 -9.24 -24.08 -13.01
N LYS A 21 -10.40 -24.07 -13.66
CA LYS A 21 -10.66 -23.17 -14.81
C LYS A 21 -10.78 -21.79 -14.23
N GLY A 22 -9.80 -20.95 -14.55
CA GLY A 22 -9.67 -19.58 -14.08
C GLY A 22 -11.00 -18.84 -14.05
N ALA A 23 -11.36 -18.32 -12.88
CA ALA A 23 -12.51 -17.45 -12.74
C ALA A 23 -12.39 -16.31 -13.75
N ILE A 24 -13.39 -16.17 -14.62
CA ILE A 24 -13.46 -15.05 -15.56
C ILE A 24 -13.65 -13.80 -14.73
N MET A 25 -12.60 -12.96 -14.66
CA MET A 25 -12.66 -11.69 -13.97
C MET A 25 -13.42 -10.69 -14.83
N GLN A 26 -14.63 -10.33 -14.44
CA GLN A 26 -15.33 -9.20 -15.04
C GLN A 26 -14.84 -7.89 -14.42
N GLU A 27 -14.30 -7.01 -15.27
CA GLU A 27 -14.04 -5.63 -14.88
C GLU A 27 -15.37 -4.89 -14.80
N GLY A 28 -15.64 -4.26 -13.67
CA GLY A 28 -16.84 -3.47 -13.44
C GLY A 28 -16.52 -2.21 -12.65
N ASN A 29 -17.32 -1.19 -12.83
CA ASN A 29 -17.20 0.04 -12.05
C ASN A 29 -18.03 -0.07 -10.78
N ILE A 30 -17.40 0.21 -9.64
CA ILE A 30 -18.04 0.28 -8.32
C ILE A 30 -17.92 1.71 -7.83
N LYS A 31 -18.92 2.22 -7.13
CA LYS A 31 -18.83 3.54 -6.51
C LYS A 31 -17.77 3.54 -5.41
N TYR A 32 -17.01 4.62 -5.31
CA TYR A 32 -15.93 4.76 -4.35
C TYR A 32 -16.38 4.44 -2.91
N GLU A 33 -17.47 5.04 -2.46
CA GLU A 33 -17.99 4.87 -1.10
C GLU A 33 -18.49 3.45 -0.82
N GLU A 34 -19.05 2.78 -1.83
CA GLU A 34 -19.50 1.39 -1.71
C GLU A 34 -18.29 0.46 -1.54
N LEU A 35 -17.23 0.66 -2.34
CA LEU A 35 -16.00 -0.11 -2.26
C LEU A 35 -15.28 0.15 -0.94
N LEU A 36 -15.22 1.41 -0.48
CA LEU A 36 -14.63 1.80 0.80
C LEU A 36 -15.35 1.09 1.96
N SER A 37 -16.69 1.24 2.03
CA SER A 37 -17.49 0.59 3.07
C SER A 37 -17.37 -0.93 3.06
N TYR A 38 -17.30 -1.54 1.89
CA TYR A 38 -17.09 -2.98 1.76
C TYR A 38 -15.71 -3.39 2.29
N THR A 39 -14.67 -2.65 1.90
CA THR A 39 -13.29 -2.93 2.29
C THR A 39 -13.09 -2.80 3.80
N GLU A 40 -13.65 -1.76 4.42
CA GLU A 40 -13.65 -1.59 5.88
C GLU A 40 -14.30 -2.79 6.60
N LYS A 41 -15.45 -3.25 6.10
CA LYS A 41 -16.14 -4.42 6.68
C LYS A 41 -15.32 -5.70 6.57
N VAL A 42 -14.64 -5.90 5.43
CA VAL A 42 -13.75 -7.06 5.24
C VAL A 42 -12.59 -6.99 6.24
N LEU A 43 -11.92 -5.86 6.35
CA LEU A 43 -10.80 -5.67 7.28
C LEU A 43 -11.24 -5.83 8.74
N GLY A 44 -12.41 -5.30 9.11
CA GLY A 44 -12.99 -5.53 10.44
C GLY A 44 -13.20 -7.01 10.75
N LYS A 45 -13.66 -7.82 9.78
CA LYS A 45 -13.78 -9.28 9.93
C LYS A 45 -12.43 -9.99 10.02
N LEU A 46 -11.36 -9.40 9.50
CA LEU A 46 -9.99 -9.89 9.65
C LEU A 46 -9.35 -9.51 10.99
N GLY A 47 -10.10 -8.83 11.88
CA GLY A 47 -9.64 -8.46 13.21
C GLY A 47 -8.98 -7.09 13.30
N TYR A 48 -9.08 -6.25 12.28
CA TYR A 48 -8.55 -4.89 12.33
C TYR A 48 -9.36 -4.03 13.31
N PRO A 49 -8.72 -3.29 14.21
CA PRO A 49 -9.37 -2.21 14.95
C PRO A 49 -10.00 -1.20 13.99
N LYS A 50 -11.11 -0.59 14.38
CA LYS A 50 -11.92 0.27 13.50
C LYS A 50 -11.10 1.35 12.78
N GLU A 51 -10.32 2.11 13.51
CA GLU A 51 -9.48 3.18 12.95
C GLU A 51 -8.46 2.63 11.92
N GLN A 52 -7.79 1.55 12.26
CA GLN A 52 -6.82 0.91 11.39
C GLN A 52 -7.47 0.30 10.13
N ALA A 53 -8.69 -0.23 10.27
CA ALA A 53 -9.48 -0.71 9.13
C ALA A 53 -9.84 0.44 8.19
N GLN A 54 -10.22 1.61 8.71
CA GLN A 54 -10.56 2.79 7.93
C GLN A 54 -9.38 3.32 7.12
N VAL A 55 -8.23 3.54 7.77
CA VAL A 55 -7.01 3.99 7.08
C VAL A 55 -6.56 2.99 6.02
N THR A 56 -6.60 1.70 6.34
CA THR A 56 -6.19 0.66 5.39
C THR A 56 -7.16 0.57 4.21
N ALA A 57 -8.47 0.60 4.46
CA ALA A 57 -9.47 0.59 3.40
C ALA A 57 -9.33 1.80 2.48
N TRP A 58 -9.18 2.99 3.06
CA TRP A 58 -8.93 4.21 2.30
C TRP A 58 -7.68 4.06 1.41
N SER A 59 -6.57 3.60 1.95
CA SER A 59 -5.33 3.45 1.17
C SER A 59 -5.45 2.49 -0.01
N LEU A 60 -6.21 1.39 0.15
CA LEU A 60 -6.44 0.41 -0.91
C LEU A 60 -7.40 0.96 -1.99
N VAL A 61 -8.49 1.57 -1.57
CA VAL A 61 -9.49 2.11 -2.51
C VAL A 61 -8.94 3.31 -3.27
N GLU A 62 -8.16 4.15 -2.60
CA GLU A 62 -7.49 5.29 -3.22
C GLU A 62 -6.46 4.84 -4.28
N ALA A 63 -5.73 3.77 -4.02
CA ALA A 63 -4.82 3.19 -5.02
C ALA A 63 -5.56 2.70 -6.26
N ASP A 64 -6.73 2.05 -6.11
CA ASP A 64 -7.57 1.66 -7.24
C ASP A 64 -8.14 2.88 -7.98
N ALA A 65 -8.61 3.90 -7.26
CA ALA A 65 -9.13 5.14 -7.84
C ALA A 65 -8.08 5.89 -8.67
N ARG A 66 -6.81 5.83 -8.24
CA ARG A 66 -5.67 6.41 -8.97
C ARG A 66 -5.12 5.50 -10.09
N GLY A 67 -5.75 4.37 -10.37
CA GLY A 67 -5.30 3.44 -11.41
C GLY A 67 -4.07 2.63 -11.05
N VAL A 68 -3.82 2.38 -9.76
CA VAL A 68 -2.71 1.58 -9.23
C VAL A 68 -3.21 0.27 -8.59
N PRO A 69 -3.85 -0.64 -9.36
CA PRO A 69 -4.52 -1.84 -8.84
C PRO A 69 -3.54 -2.85 -8.21
N SER A 70 -2.25 -2.68 -8.44
CA SER A 70 -1.21 -3.48 -7.75
C SER A 70 -1.16 -3.23 -6.24
N HIS A 71 -1.68 -2.09 -5.77
CA HIS A 71 -1.75 -1.68 -4.37
C HIS A 71 -3.20 -1.44 -3.90
N GLY A 72 -4.19 -1.81 -4.73
CA GLY A 72 -5.61 -1.65 -4.45
C GLY A 72 -6.23 -2.80 -3.66
N VAL A 73 -7.56 -2.87 -3.65
CA VAL A 73 -8.35 -3.87 -2.90
C VAL A 73 -8.04 -5.31 -3.28
N GLY A 74 -7.46 -5.55 -4.45
CA GLY A 74 -6.91 -6.83 -4.86
C GLY A 74 -5.82 -7.37 -3.91
N ARG A 75 -5.32 -6.57 -2.97
CA ARG A 75 -4.38 -6.96 -1.91
C ARG A 75 -5.04 -7.59 -0.68
N LEU A 76 -6.35 -7.54 -0.54
CA LEU A 76 -7.05 -8.11 0.62
C LEU A 76 -6.69 -9.59 0.90
N PRO A 77 -6.61 -10.50 -0.10
CA PRO A 77 -6.17 -11.88 0.14
C PRO A 77 -4.75 -11.99 0.69
N PHE A 78 -3.84 -11.11 0.24
CA PHE A 78 -2.48 -11.05 0.76
C PHE A 78 -2.46 -10.58 2.23
N TYR A 79 -3.28 -9.58 2.60
CA TYR A 79 -3.40 -9.11 3.97
C TYR A 79 -3.99 -10.19 4.88
N GLU A 80 -5.04 -10.89 4.43
CA GLU A 80 -5.60 -12.03 5.14
C GLU A 80 -4.55 -13.14 5.38
N SER A 81 -3.77 -13.48 4.35
CA SER A 81 -2.71 -14.48 4.44
C SER A 81 -1.65 -14.10 5.48
N ASN A 82 -1.24 -12.83 5.52
CA ASN A 82 -0.25 -12.34 6.48
C ASN A 82 -0.73 -12.43 7.92
N ILE A 83 -2.01 -12.20 8.17
CA ILE A 83 -2.61 -12.37 9.50
C ILE A 83 -2.69 -13.85 9.87
N LYS A 84 -3.19 -14.69 8.97
CA LYS A 84 -3.30 -16.15 9.21
C LYS A 84 -1.94 -16.81 9.48
N SER A 85 -0.89 -16.34 8.81
CA SER A 85 0.48 -16.83 9.01
C SER A 85 1.21 -16.18 10.20
N LYS A 86 0.54 -15.29 10.94
CA LYS A 86 1.10 -14.55 12.07
C LYS A 86 2.31 -13.67 11.69
N PHE A 87 2.34 -13.18 10.48
CA PHE A 87 3.29 -12.18 10.01
C PHE A 87 2.85 -10.77 10.39
N VAL A 88 1.52 -10.53 10.50
CA VAL A 88 0.92 -9.26 10.89
C VAL A 88 -0.03 -9.49 12.06
N PHE A 89 0.07 -8.63 13.05
CA PHE A 89 -0.77 -8.65 14.25
C PHE A 89 -1.66 -7.41 14.26
N PRO A 90 -2.97 -7.55 13.98
CA PRO A 90 -3.89 -6.41 13.91
C PRO A 90 -4.02 -5.62 15.23
N ASP A 91 -3.78 -6.27 16.35
CA ASP A 91 -3.85 -5.71 17.70
C ASP A 91 -2.50 -5.18 18.21
N ALA A 92 -1.43 -5.27 17.40
CA ALA A 92 -0.12 -4.75 17.76
C ALA A 92 -0.19 -3.24 18.04
N LYS A 93 0.42 -2.82 19.14
CA LYS A 93 0.52 -1.41 19.52
C LYS A 93 1.87 -0.87 19.09
N LEU A 94 1.84 0.25 18.39
CA LEU A 94 3.06 0.95 18.03
C LEU A 94 3.77 1.52 19.28
N GLU A 95 5.08 1.67 19.17
CA GLU A 95 5.93 2.28 20.18
C GLU A 95 6.87 3.30 19.54
N VAL A 96 6.97 4.49 20.12
CA VAL A 96 8.02 5.46 19.76
C VAL A 96 9.26 5.13 20.58
N VAL A 97 10.23 4.46 19.96
CA VAL A 97 11.43 3.96 20.65
C VAL A 97 12.57 4.99 20.71
N HIS A 98 12.52 6.01 19.89
CA HIS A 98 13.45 7.14 19.91
C HIS A 98 12.77 8.38 19.36
N GLU A 99 13.04 9.54 20.00
CA GLU A 99 12.47 10.80 19.52
C GLU A 99 13.41 11.97 19.83
N THR A 100 13.54 12.88 18.86
CA THR A 100 14.22 14.17 18.98
C THR A 100 13.30 15.27 18.45
N PRO A 101 13.62 16.56 18.56
CA PRO A 101 12.86 17.62 17.88
C PRO A 101 12.74 17.41 16.37
N LEU A 102 13.74 16.81 15.74
CA LEU A 102 13.84 16.64 14.27
C LEU A 102 13.39 15.26 13.78
N SER A 103 13.47 14.22 14.59
CA SER A 103 13.28 12.84 14.14
C SER A 103 12.53 11.98 15.13
N LEU A 104 11.97 10.86 14.64
CA LEU A 104 11.44 9.78 15.48
C LEU A 104 11.70 8.42 14.86
N THR A 105 11.79 7.41 15.71
CA THR A 105 11.78 6.00 15.30
C THR A 105 10.58 5.31 15.94
N VAL A 106 9.74 4.71 15.11
CA VAL A 106 8.55 3.97 15.51
C VAL A 106 8.79 2.48 15.32
N ASP A 107 8.52 1.69 16.34
CA ASP A 107 8.41 0.23 16.24
C ASP A 107 6.95 -0.15 16.09
N GLY A 108 6.61 -0.81 14.99
CA GLY A 108 5.26 -1.23 14.67
C GLY A 108 4.89 -2.61 15.21
N HIS A 109 5.82 -3.34 15.82
CA HIS A 109 5.60 -4.69 16.37
C HIS A 109 4.86 -5.64 15.42
N ASN A 110 5.19 -5.56 14.11
CA ASN A 110 4.51 -6.26 13.02
C ASN A 110 3.02 -5.92 12.88
N GLY A 111 2.64 -4.70 13.22
CA GLY A 111 1.30 -4.17 13.04
C GLY A 111 0.97 -3.78 11.60
N ILE A 112 -0.15 -3.11 11.44
CA ILE A 112 -0.78 -2.77 10.16
C ILE A 112 -0.06 -1.61 9.48
N GLY A 113 0.57 -1.89 8.34
CA GLY A 113 1.44 -0.96 7.62
C GLY A 113 0.80 0.39 7.27
N PRO A 114 -0.38 0.46 6.66
CA PRO A 114 -1.02 1.74 6.32
C PRO A 114 -1.24 2.65 7.53
N TYR A 115 -1.77 2.11 8.62
CA TYR A 115 -1.98 2.85 9.86
C TYR A 115 -0.66 3.37 10.47
N LEU A 116 0.36 2.51 10.50
CA LEU A 116 1.69 2.87 11.03
C LEU A 116 2.36 3.95 10.16
N ALA A 117 2.18 3.89 8.86
CA ALA A 117 2.72 4.88 7.92
C ALA A 117 2.04 6.24 8.08
N GLU A 118 0.71 6.27 8.19
CA GLU A 118 -0.06 7.48 8.46
C GLU A 118 0.37 8.11 9.78
N TYR A 119 0.40 7.33 10.87
CA TYR A 119 0.85 7.80 12.18
C TYR A 119 2.26 8.41 12.10
N THR A 120 3.20 7.69 11.49
CA THR A 120 4.59 8.14 11.40
C THR A 120 4.69 9.42 10.59
N MET A 121 4.01 9.52 9.45
CA MET A 121 4.05 10.69 8.59
C MET A 121 3.43 11.92 9.29
N ASN A 122 2.30 11.76 9.99
CA ASN A 122 1.71 12.84 10.78
C ASN A 122 2.70 13.38 11.82
N ARG A 123 3.41 12.49 12.54
CA ARG A 123 4.44 12.90 13.50
C ARG A 123 5.64 13.61 12.83
N VAL A 124 6.04 13.16 11.64
CA VAL A 124 7.09 13.81 10.84
C VAL A 124 6.68 15.23 10.43
N ILE A 125 5.43 15.39 9.98
CA ILE A 125 4.87 16.68 9.58
C ILE A 125 4.85 17.65 10.77
N GLU A 126 4.41 17.19 11.96
CA GLU A 126 4.41 18.03 13.16
C GLU A 126 5.83 18.50 13.54
N LYS A 127 6.84 17.65 13.39
CA LYS A 127 8.23 18.05 13.59
C LYS A 127 8.68 19.08 12.54
N ALA A 128 8.32 18.86 11.28
CA ALA A 128 8.64 19.79 10.21
C ALA A 128 8.03 21.18 10.43
N LYS A 129 6.80 21.27 10.96
CA LYS A 129 6.17 22.53 11.37
C LYS A 129 6.98 23.25 12.46
N GLY A 130 7.58 22.49 13.38
CA GLY A 130 8.34 23.07 14.49
C GLY A 130 9.72 23.58 14.11
N VAL A 131 10.46 22.85 13.27
CA VAL A 131 11.89 23.12 13.01
C VAL A 131 12.27 23.17 11.53
N GLY A 132 11.29 23.11 10.62
CA GLY A 132 11.51 23.24 9.17
C GLY A 132 11.79 21.91 8.45
N ALA A 133 12.03 20.82 9.17
CA ALA A 133 12.22 19.49 8.61
C ALA A 133 11.79 18.42 9.62
N GLY A 134 11.51 17.20 9.14
CA GLY A 134 11.17 16.08 9.99
C GLY A 134 11.59 14.76 9.35
N PHE A 135 12.04 13.79 10.17
CA PHE A 135 12.45 12.46 9.72
C PHE A 135 11.78 11.39 10.57
N GLY A 136 11.24 10.35 9.92
CA GLY A 136 10.63 9.20 10.56
C GLY A 136 11.26 7.90 10.08
N ALA A 137 11.65 7.03 10.99
CA ALA A 137 12.00 5.66 10.70
C ALA A 137 10.94 4.73 11.29
N LEU A 138 10.32 3.91 10.46
CA LEU A 138 9.34 2.91 10.87
C LEU A 138 9.94 1.52 10.67
N ARG A 139 10.08 0.76 11.74
CA ARG A 139 10.57 -0.62 11.73
C ARG A 139 9.49 -1.61 12.17
N ASN A 140 9.70 -2.89 11.88
CA ASN A 140 8.76 -3.96 12.23
C ASN A 140 7.32 -3.61 11.79
N SER A 141 7.19 -3.15 10.54
CA SER A 141 5.92 -2.83 9.90
C SER A 141 5.57 -3.90 8.85
N SER A 142 4.41 -3.76 8.23
CA SER A 142 3.97 -4.60 7.13
C SER A 142 3.81 -3.77 5.85
N HIS A 143 3.29 -4.40 4.79
CA HIS A 143 2.98 -3.70 3.54
C HIS A 143 2.09 -2.47 3.82
N PHE A 144 2.50 -1.30 3.36
CA PHE A 144 1.88 -0.01 3.70
C PHE A 144 1.11 0.65 2.54
N GLY A 145 0.85 -0.12 1.46
CA GLY A 145 0.12 0.39 0.30
C GLY A 145 1.01 1.19 -0.66
N MET A 146 0.41 2.16 -1.34
CA MET A 146 1.06 3.04 -2.30
C MET A 146 1.84 4.14 -1.57
N ALA A 147 3.15 4.26 -1.83
CA ALA A 147 4.03 5.19 -1.11
C ALA A 147 3.65 6.66 -1.31
N ALA A 148 3.05 6.98 -2.47
CA ALA A 148 2.57 8.32 -2.78
C ALA A 148 1.57 8.87 -1.77
N LEU A 149 0.69 8.03 -1.20
CA LEU A 149 -0.34 8.47 -0.26
C LEU A 149 0.28 9.13 0.98
N TRP A 150 1.35 8.56 1.47
CA TRP A 150 2.02 9.05 2.67
C TRP A 150 2.89 10.27 2.39
N ALA A 151 3.61 10.28 1.27
CA ALA A 151 4.40 11.45 0.87
C ALA A 151 3.51 12.68 0.58
N GLU A 152 2.35 12.47 -0.06
CA GLU A 152 1.40 13.53 -0.40
C GLU A 152 0.84 14.25 0.83
N MET A 153 0.71 13.58 1.99
CA MET A 153 0.25 14.20 3.23
C MET A 153 1.03 15.46 3.59
N ALA A 154 2.34 15.47 3.36
CA ALA A 154 3.18 16.62 3.64
C ALA A 154 2.89 17.82 2.72
N THR A 155 2.41 17.58 1.50
CA THR A 155 2.16 18.65 0.53
C THR A 155 0.95 19.53 0.89
N VAL A 156 -0.01 18.96 1.62
CA VAL A 156 -1.17 19.70 2.15
C VAL A 156 -0.74 20.82 3.12
N GLU A 157 0.38 20.57 3.82
CA GLU A 157 0.98 21.51 4.77
C GLU A 157 2.10 22.36 4.14
N GLY A 158 2.27 22.29 2.81
CA GLY A 158 3.26 23.06 2.08
C GLY A 158 4.67 22.49 2.12
N PHE A 159 4.88 21.28 2.62
CA PHE A 159 6.19 20.62 2.67
C PHE A 159 6.42 19.70 1.47
N ILE A 160 7.66 19.45 1.14
CA ILE A 160 8.05 18.34 0.28
C ILE A 160 7.96 17.06 1.11
N GLY A 161 7.13 16.10 0.67
CA GLY A 161 7.03 14.79 1.30
C GLY A 161 7.89 13.76 0.60
N MET A 162 8.50 12.88 1.39
CA MET A 162 9.28 11.74 0.89
C MET A 162 8.87 10.47 1.61
N SER A 163 8.77 9.36 0.87
CA SER A 163 8.47 8.04 1.42
C SER A 163 9.33 6.99 0.73
N PHE A 164 10.01 6.18 1.53
CA PHE A 164 10.91 5.13 1.06
C PHE A 164 10.62 3.85 1.83
N THR A 165 10.83 2.69 1.18
CA THR A 165 10.82 1.43 1.91
C THR A 165 11.71 0.39 1.25
N ASN A 166 12.19 -0.56 2.04
CA ASN A 166 12.73 -1.81 1.54
C ASN A 166 11.57 -2.80 1.31
N THR A 167 11.80 -3.75 0.42
CA THR A 167 10.85 -4.85 0.16
C THR A 167 11.56 -6.20 0.22
N ARG A 168 10.77 -7.29 0.18
CA ARG A 168 11.36 -8.64 0.09
C ARG A 168 12.29 -8.76 -1.11
N ILE A 169 13.28 -9.62 -0.99
CA ILE A 169 14.23 -9.91 -2.07
C ILE A 169 13.49 -10.57 -3.23
N CYS A 170 13.43 -9.91 -4.39
CA CYS A 170 12.71 -10.40 -5.57
C CYS A 170 13.40 -10.06 -6.90
N SER A 171 14.42 -9.21 -6.88
CA SER A 171 15.06 -8.69 -8.08
C SER A 171 16.53 -9.11 -8.18
N VAL A 172 16.96 -9.34 -9.42
CA VAL A 172 18.35 -9.66 -9.78
C VAL A 172 19.04 -8.36 -10.19
N VAL A 173 20.27 -8.15 -9.79
CA VAL A 173 21.10 -7.04 -10.30
C VAL A 173 21.46 -7.27 -11.76
N THR A 174 21.75 -6.19 -12.48
CA THR A 174 22.23 -6.26 -13.87
C THR A 174 23.41 -7.22 -13.98
N PHE A 175 23.34 -8.15 -14.93
CA PHE A 175 24.29 -9.25 -15.15
C PHE A 175 24.40 -10.28 -14.01
N GLY A 176 23.61 -10.13 -12.94
CA GLY A 176 23.55 -11.11 -11.84
C GLY A 176 22.70 -12.34 -12.20
N LYS A 177 22.78 -13.38 -11.38
CA LYS A 177 21.99 -14.61 -11.52
C LYS A 177 21.08 -14.85 -10.32
N GLU A 178 21.39 -14.24 -9.19
CA GLU A 178 20.66 -14.42 -7.93
C GLU A 178 19.85 -13.19 -7.57
N ARG A 179 18.72 -13.41 -6.92
CA ARG A 179 17.89 -12.33 -6.38
C ARG A 179 18.53 -11.83 -5.09
N ILE A 180 18.91 -10.56 -5.05
CA ILE A 180 19.56 -9.92 -3.89
C ILE A 180 18.94 -8.58 -3.50
N LEU A 181 18.08 -8.00 -4.34
CA LEU A 181 17.42 -6.72 -4.09
C LEU A 181 15.90 -6.86 -4.04
N GLY A 182 15.26 -5.95 -3.31
CA GLY A 182 13.83 -5.70 -3.39
C GLY A 182 13.50 -4.65 -4.45
N THR A 183 12.22 -4.38 -4.65
CA THR A 183 11.75 -3.29 -5.53
C THR A 183 11.99 -1.90 -4.95
N ASN A 184 12.18 -1.81 -3.65
CA ASN A 184 12.61 -0.66 -2.85
C ASN A 184 12.11 0.69 -3.42
N PRO A 185 10.81 0.98 -3.37
CA PRO A 185 10.24 2.16 -3.98
C PRO A 185 10.76 3.45 -3.34
N ILE A 186 10.81 4.48 -4.17
CA ILE A 186 11.15 5.85 -3.80
C ILE A 186 9.98 6.74 -4.22
N CYS A 187 9.48 7.54 -3.29
CA CYS A 187 8.45 8.51 -3.58
C CYS A 187 8.84 9.93 -3.14
N PHE A 188 8.55 10.89 -4.01
CA PHE A 188 8.60 12.32 -3.73
C PHE A 188 7.26 12.95 -4.09
N ALA A 189 6.72 13.76 -3.19
CA ALA A 189 5.56 14.60 -3.43
C ALA A 189 5.96 16.05 -3.17
N ILE A 190 5.75 16.92 -4.15
CA ILE A 190 6.21 18.31 -4.13
C ILE A 190 5.00 19.23 -4.33
N PRO A 191 4.75 20.19 -3.43
CA PRO A 191 3.68 21.17 -3.62
C PRO A 191 3.85 21.90 -4.94
N SER A 192 2.73 22.20 -5.62
CA SER A 192 2.74 22.98 -6.85
C SER A 192 1.85 24.22 -6.69
N ALA A 193 2.03 25.20 -7.58
CA ALA A 193 1.11 26.34 -7.66
C ALA A 193 -0.31 25.95 -8.15
N GLY A 194 -0.47 24.72 -8.67
CA GLY A 194 -1.75 24.16 -9.09
C GLY A 194 -2.48 23.44 -7.96
N LYS A 195 -3.61 22.82 -8.31
CA LYS A 195 -4.43 22.07 -7.34
C LYS A 195 -3.84 20.72 -6.94
N THR A 196 -2.99 20.14 -7.77
CA THR A 196 -2.40 18.82 -7.55
C THR A 196 -0.89 18.93 -7.39
N PRO A 197 -0.28 18.29 -6.38
CA PRO A 197 1.16 18.25 -6.22
C PRO A 197 1.82 17.46 -7.37
N PHE A 198 3.11 17.70 -7.61
CA PHE A 198 3.91 16.78 -8.40
C PHE A 198 4.21 15.55 -7.56
N ILE A 199 3.96 14.36 -8.12
CA ILE A 199 4.24 13.08 -7.43
C ILE A 199 5.09 12.20 -8.34
N LEU A 200 6.23 11.77 -7.82
CA LEU A 200 7.05 10.69 -8.37
C LEU A 200 6.95 9.51 -7.40
N ASP A 201 6.33 8.42 -7.80
CA ASP A 201 6.27 7.17 -7.01
C ASP A 201 6.69 6.02 -7.91
N MET A 202 7.85 5.45 -7.66
CA MET A 202 8.44 4.45 -8.53
C MET A 202 9.20 3.37 -7.76
N ALA A 203 9.10 2.12 -8.25
CA ALA A 203 10.04 1.09 -7.88
C ALA A 203 11.43 1.43 -8.44
N THR A 204 12.50 1.02 -7.74
CA THR A 204 13.87 1.13 -8.27
C THR A 204 14.25 0.00 -9.23
N THR A 205 13.30 -0.88 -9.53
CA THR A 205 13.42 -1.96 -10.51
C THR A 205 12.57 -1.65 -11.74
N THR A 206 12.90 -2.23 -12.89
CA THR A 206 12.18 -2.05 -14.17
C THR A 206 10.67 -2.32 -14.04
N THR A 207 10.29 -3.29 -13.21
CA THR A 207 8.89 -3.66 -12.98
C THR A 207 8.64 -3.98 -11.50
N ALA A 208 7.57 -3.42 -10.95
CA ALA A 208 7.10 -3.75 -9.61
C ALA A 208 6.49 -5.17 -9.59
N HIS A 209 6.75 -5.94 -8.53
CA HIS A 209 6.20 -7.30 -8.38
C HIS A 209 4.67 -7.34 -8.45
N GLY A 210 3.98 -6.39 -7.84
CA GLY A 210 2.53 -6.29 -7.92
C GLY A 210 1.98 -6.08 -9.32
N LYS A 211 2.75 -5.47 -10.24
CA LYS A 211 2.37 -5.36 -11.64
C LYS A 211 2.39 -6.73 -12.32
N VAL A 212 3.38 -7.57 -12.03
CA VAL A 212 3.44 -8.95 -12.52
C VAL A 212 2.19 -9.72 -12.09
N GLU A 213 1.82 -9.65 -10.82
CA GLU A 213 0.61 -10.32 -10.28
C GLU A 213 -0.69 -9.82 -10.95
N VAL A 214 -0.78 -8.53 -11.28
CA VAL A 214 -1.95 -7.98 -12.01
C VAL A 214 -2.02 -8.57 -13.42
N TYR A 215 -0.90 -8.65 -14.14
CA TYR A 215 -0.87 -9.24 -15.50
C TYR A 215 -1.21 -10.72 -15.47
N GLU A 216 -0.68 -11.47 -14.49
CA GLU A 216 -0.99 -12.88 -14.28
C GLU A 216 -2.50 -13.09 -14.02
N ARG A 217 -3.09 -12.34 -13.11
CA ARG A 217 -4.55 -12.41 -12.82
C ARG A 217 -5.42 -12.06 -14.03
N ARG A 218 -4.93 -11.16 -14.92
CA ARG A 218 -5.63 -10.77 -16.15
C ARG A 218 -5.32 -11.68 -17.32
N ASN A 219 -4.50 -12.70 -17.13
CA ASN A 219 -4.00 -13.59 -18.18
C ASN A 219 -3.46 -12.81 -19.40
N LYS A 220 -2.72 -11.73 -19.13
CA LYS A 220 -2.10 -10.89 -20.16
C LYS A 220 -0.59 -11.08 -20.15
N PRO A 221 0.07 -11.12 -21.34
CA PRO A 221 1.52 -11.16 -21.39
C PRO A 221 2.12 -9.87 -20.84
N MET A 222 3.24 -9.98 -20.11
CA MET A 222 4.02 -8.82 -19.72
C MET A 222 4.61 -8.16 -20.96
N VAL A 223 4.41 -6.86 -21.09
CA VAL A 223 5.11 -6.08 -22.11
C VAL A 223 6.52 -5.85 -21.62
N ALA A 224 7.52 -6.22 -22.42
CA ALA A 224 8.91 -5.86 -22.17
C ALA A 224 9.00 -4.31 -22.19
N SER A 225 9.53 -3.73 -21.11
CA SER A 225 9.77 -2.30 -20.99
C SER A 225 11.11 -1.93 -21.59
#